data_7a9d43f903c081eb495e6a972375459f
#
_entry.id   7a9d43f903c081eb495e6a972375459f
#
_cell.length_a   1.000
_cell.length_b   1.000
_cell.length_c   1.000
_cell.angle_alpha   90.00
_cell.angle_beta   90.00
_cell.angle_gamma   90.00
#
_symmetry.space_group_name_H-M   'P 1'
#
loop_
_entity.id
_entity.type
_entity.pdbx_description
1 polymer ?
#
loop_
_entity_poly.entity_id
_entity_poly.type
_entity_poly.pdbx_seq_one_letter_code
_entity_poly.pdbx_strand_id
1 'polypeptide(L)'
;LKTLGLCLSFAGWMYWFKRWLRVDFCFVPAAVFSAASVAVYFGGILFRLEYAAWLVYAGGLAAFAAAAAFSLARRARPAVHLGLREICFGIGCAVFLSILPGAHFQHYDNFSHWGIVVKLMLSTNAFPTAQSGLIDFLNYPLGTSSFLYYVCYYAGRREGTMLLAQGILIFAFFYAVLGAVRHTRCFLLYALLGAGLSLLSFFNITIRINNLLVDFLLPVIALACWAVIRRYPTDPEKMLPLLLPYQALLL
;
A
#
# COMPACT_ATOMS: atom_id res chain seq x y z
N LEU A 1 -15.90 10.76 8.01
CA LEU A 1 -14.94 11.18 9.03
C LEU A 1 -13.79 10.16 9.19
N LYS A 2 -14.09 8.85 9.32
CA LYS A 2 -13.08 7.79 9.49
C LYS A 2 -12.11 7.69 8.33
N THR A 3 -12.59 7.80 7.09
CA THR A 3 -11.74 7.77 5.88
C THR A 3 -10.74 8.94 5.83
N LEU A 4 -11.18 10.14 6.19
CA LEU A 4 -10.29 11.29 6.30
C LEU A 4 -9.23 11.06 7.37
N GLY A 5 -9.63 10.54 8.54
CA GLY A 5 -8.70 10.17 9.58
C GLY A 5 -7.67 9.13 9.14
N LEU A 6 -8.07 8.14 8.30
CA LEU A 6 -7.15 7.17 7.72
C LEU A 6 -6.10 7.84 6.82
N CYS A 7 -6.52 8.79 5.97
CA CYS A 7 -5.59 9.57 5.14
C CYS A 7 -4.59 10.38 6.00
N LEU A 8 -5.09 11.03 7.06
CA LEU A 8 -4.24 11.78 7.99
C LEU A 8 -3.27 10.85 8.75
N SER A 9 -3.74 9.67 9.16
CA SER A 9 -2.91 8.65 9.81
C SER A 9 -1.76 8.21 8.89
N PHE A 10 -2.04 7.87 7.64
CA PHE A 10 -1.00 7.54 6.68
C PHE A 10 -0.05 8.71 6.42
N ALA A 11 -0.56 9.93 6.28
CA ALA A 11 0.26 11.13 6.11
C ALA A 11 1.23 11.34 7.28
N GLY A 12 0.76 11.11 8.51
CA GLY A 12 1.60 11.17 9.72
C GLY A 12 2.75 10.17 9.69
N TRP A 13 2.45 8.89 9.40
CA TRP A 13 3.47 7.87 9.26
C TRP A 13 4.45 8.19 8.12
N MET A 14 3.98 8.60 6.94
CA MET A 14 4.81 8.96 5.80
C MET A 14 5.75 10.12 6.10
N TYR A 15 5.28 11.14 6.81
CA TYR A 15 6.09 12.29 7.19
C TYR A 15 7.31 11.86 8.03
N TRP A 16 7.07 11.09 9.10
CA TRP A 16 8.14 10.66 9.99
C TRP A 16 9.05 9.62 9.34
N PHE A 17 8.49 8.69 8.58
CA PHE A 17 9.27 7.68 7.85
C PHE A 17 10.27 8.35 6.90
N LYS A 18 9.80 9.30 6.07
CA LYS A 18 10.68 10.09 5.20
C LYS A 18 11.74 10.86 5.99
N ARG A 19 11.34 11.47 7.11
CA ARG A 19 12.21 12.33 7.91
C ARG A 19 13.34 11.55 8.57
N TRP A 20 13.05 10.40 9.14
CA TRP A 20 14.04 9.59 9.85
C TRP A 20 14.99 8.88 8.89
N LEU A 21 14.47 8.27 7.86
CA LEU A 21 15.27 7.50 6.92
C LEU A 21 15.97 8.37 5.87
N ARG A 22 15.51 9.61 5.66
CA ARG A 22 16.06 10.54 4.64
C ARG A 22 16.07 9.93 3.23
N VAL A 23 15.04 9.15 2.91
CA VAL A 23 14.85 8.49 1.61
C VAL A 23 14.02 9.35 0.67
N ASP A 24 14.04 9.03 -0.63
CA ASP A 24 13.16 9.67 -1.60
C ASP A 24 11.71 9.31 -1.31
N PHE A 25 10.83 10.30 -1.43
CA PHE A 25 9.42 10.16 -1.06
C PHE A 25 8.70 9.08 -1.87
N CYS A 26 9.13 8.80 -3.11
CA CYS A 26 8.51 7.76 -3.93
C CYS A 26 8.54 6.35 -3.31
N PHE A 27 9.49 6.05 -2.42
CA PHE A 27 9.56 4.77 -1.73
C PHE A 27 8.72 4.71 -0.44
N VAL A 28 8.34 5.87 0.08
CA VAL A 28 7.72 5.98 1.41
C VAL A 28 6.29 5.41 1.46
N PRO A 29 5.38 5.69 0.49
CA PRO A 29 4.01 5.16 0.55
C PRO A 29 3.99 3.63 0.60
N ALA A 30 4.72 2.94 -0.28
CA ALA A 30 4.78 1.49 -0.29
C ALA A 30 5.34 0.93 1.03
N ALA A 31 6.38 1.55 1.59
CA ALA A 31 6.96 1.13 2.87
C ALA A 31 5.98 1.31 4.04
N VAL A 32 5.29 2.44 4.10
CA VAL A 32 4.31 2.70 5.17
C VAL A 32 3.10 1.78 5.06
N PHE A 33 2.59 1.54 3.85
CA PHE A 33 1.47 0.63 3.64
C PHE A 33 1.84 -0.82 4.00
N SER A 34 3.02 -1.26 3.57
CA SER A 34 3.53 -2.58 3.94
C SER A 34 3.78 -2.70 5.44
N ALA A 35 4.40 -1.71 6.07
CA ALA A 35 4.62 -1.69 7.51
C ALA A 35 3.30 -1.70 8.31
N ALA A 36 2.29 -0.95 7.87
CA ALA A 36 0.96 -0.95 8.47
C ALA A 36 0.31 -2.34 8.35
N SER A 37 0.43 -2.98 7.17
CA SER A 37 -0.06 -4.34 6.96
C SER A 37 0.61 -5.34 7.90
N VAL A 38 1.93 -5.32 7.97
CA VAL A 38 2.73 -6.19 8.84
C VAL A 38 2.38 -5.97 10.33
N ALA A 39 2.22 -4.71 10.74
CA ALA A 39 1.81 -4.39 12.11
C ALA A 39 0.41 -4.92 12.45
N VAL A 40 -0.54 -4.82 11.50
CA VAL A 40 -1.89 -5.39 11.68
C VAL A 40 -1.85 -6.91 11.68
N TYR A 41 -1.03 -7.53 10.81
CA TYR A 41 -0.87 -8.98 10.75
C TYR A 41 -0.33 -9.53 12.07
N PHE A 42 0.84 -9.09 12.53
CA PHE A 42 1.42 -9.58 13.78
C PHE A 42 0.60 -9.17 15.01
N GLY A 43 0.06 -7.96 15.02
CA GLY A 43 -0.84 -7.53 16.09
C GLY A 43 -2.12 -8.36 16.15
N GLY A 44 -2.64 -8.78 14.99
CA GLY A 44 -3.79 -9.67 14.90
C GLY A 44 -3.51 -11.10 15.41
N ILE A 45 -2.26 -11.59 15.25
CA ILE A 45 -1.83 -12.87 15.83
C ILE A 45 -1.70 -12.77 17.35
N LEU A 46 -1.11 -11.67 17.84
CA LEU A 46 -0.83 -11.49 19.28
C LEU A 46 -2.06 -11.11 20.09
N PHE A 47 -3.02 -10.39 19.47
CA PHE A 47 -4.19 -9.85 20.14
C PHE A 47 -5.46 -10.11 19.32
N ARG A 48 -6.02 -9.04 18.73
CA ARG A 48 -7.17 -9.05 17.82
C ARG A 48 -6.91 -8.03 16.70
N LEU A 49 -7.38 -8.33 15.49
CA LEU A 49 -7.19 -7.47 14.33
C LEU A 49 -7.70 -6.04 14.54
N GLU A 50 -8.82 -5.88 15.23
CA GLU A 50 -9.40 -4.56 15.51
C GLU A 50 -8.51 -3.69 16.41
N TYR A 51 -7.87 -4.26 17.42
CA TYR A 51 -6.94 -3.53 18.30
C TYR A 51 -5.66 -3.17 17.56
N ALA A 52 -5.13 -4.10 16.76
CA ALA A 52 -3.96 -3.83 15.93
C ALA A 52 -4.24 -2.69 14.92
N ALA A 53 -5.39 -2.74 14.23
CA ALA A 53 -5.82 -1.69 13.32
C ALA A 53 -6.00 -0.35 14.04
N TRP A 54 -6.59 -0.36 15.24
CA TRP A 54 -6.76 0.86 16.03
C TRP A 54 -5.42 1.46 16.46
N LEU A 55 -4.46 0.65 16.92
CA LEU A 55 -3.12 1.12 17.31
C LEU A 55 -2.38 1.78 16.14
N VAL A 56 -2.40 1.14 14.95
CA VAL A 56 -1.78 1.71 13.74
C VAL A 56 -2.45 3.03 13.35
N TYR A 57 -3.79 3.08 13.40
CA TYR A 57 -4.56 4.27 13.08
C TYR A 57 -4.31 5.41 14.06
N ALA A 58 -4.44 5.15 15.37
CA ALA A 58 -4.24 6.16 16.41
C ALA A 58 -2.79 6.66 16.44
N GLY A 59 -1.82 5.74 16.31
CA GLY A 59 -0.41 6.09 16.19
C GLY A 59 -0.12 7.01 15.02
N GLY A 60 -0.74 6.75 13.86
CA GLY A 60 -0.61 7.61 12.68
C GLY A 60 -1.23 9.00 12.87
N LEU A 61 -2.39 9.09 13.53
CA LEU A 61 -3.00 10.38 13.87
C LEU A 61 -2.13 11.18 14.85
N ALA A 62 -1.58 10.53 15.87
CA ALA A 62 -0.64 11.14 16.80
C ALA A 62 0.63 11.62 16.07
N ALA A 63 1.16 10.79 15.16
CA ALA A 63 2.29 11.15 14.31
C ALA A 63 1.98 12.35 13.42
N PHE A 64 0.77 12.44 12.86
CA PHE A 64 0.33 13.59 12.07
C PHE A 64 0.24 14.86 12.92
N ALA A 65 -0.37 14.78 14.10
CA ALA A 65 -0.46 15.92 15.03
C ALA A 65 0.93 16.41 15.44
N ALA A 66 1.84 15.48 15.76
CA ALA A 66 3.24 15.81 16.06
C ALA A 66 3.97 16.45 14.86
N ALA A 67 3.72 15.98 13.64
CA ALA A 67 4.29 16.57 12.43
C ALA A 67 3.78 17.99 12.18
N ALA A 68 2.48 18.24 12.40
CA ALA A 68 1.87 19.56 12.30
C ALA A 68 2.45 20.53 13.34
N ALA A 69 2.52 20.12 14.60
CA ALA A 69 3.11 20.91 15.68
C ALA A 69 4.58 21.25 15.41
N PHE A 70 5.37 20.26 14.96
CA PHE A 70 6.77 20.44 14.59
C PHE A 70 6.96 21.43 13.44
N SER A 71 6.12 21.33 12.39
CA SER A 71 6.18 22.22 11.23
C SER A 71 5.82 23.66 11.60
N LEU A 72 4.80 23.84 12.45
CA LEU A 72 4.41 25.15 12.99
C LEU A 72 5.53 25.78 13.84
N ALA A 73 6.10 25.01 14.77
CA ALA A 73 7.16 25.49 15.66
C ALA A 73 8.42 25.93 14.90
N ARG A 74 8.75 25.24 13.80
CA ARG A 74 9.92 25.58 12.98
C ARG A 74 9.63 26.60 11.89
N ARG A 75 8.40 27.06 11.70
CA ARG A 75 7.96 27.88 10.58
C ARG A 75 8.38 27.29 9.22
N ALA A 76 8.59 25.98 9.18
CA ALA A 76 9.05 25.26 7.99
C ALA A 76 7.87 25.10 7.03
N ARG A 77 7.92 25.77 5.89
CA ARG A 77 7.00 25.45 4.81
C ARG A 77 7.39 24.08 4.25
N PRO A 78 6.49 23.11 4.16
CA PRO A 78 6.79 21.87 3.46
C PRO A 78 7.08 22.20 2.00
N ALA A 79 8.31 22.02 1.57
CA ALA A 79 8.68 22.16 0.18
C ALA A 79 8.11 20.93 -0.56
N VAL A 80 6.94 21.11 -1.16
CA VAL A 80 6.35 20.09 -2.05
C VAL A 80 6.98 20.29 -3.42
N HIS A 81 7.94 19.44 -3.74
CA HIS A 81 8.50 19.39 -5.09
C HIS A 81 7.61 18.53 -5.98
N LEU A 82 6.75 19.17 -6.77
CA LEU A 82 5.95 18.50 -7.80
C LEU A 82 6.77 18.36 -9.07
N GLY A 83 7.41 17.21 -9.24
CA GLY A 83 8.05 16.83 -10.49
C GLY A 83 7.09 16.08 -11.42
N LEU A 84 7.56 15.75 -12.61
CA LEU A 84 6.80 14.98 -13.60
C LEU A 84 6.30 13.64 -13.01
N ARG A 85 7.13 12.98 -12.21
CA ARG A 85 6.81 11.74 -11.51
C ARG A 85 5.57 11.89 -10.61
N GLU A 86 5.54 12.94 -9.80
CA GLU A 86 4.45 13.21 -8.87
C GLU A 86 3.16 13.55 -9.60
N ILE A 87 3.25 14.28 -10.71
CA ILE A 87 2.11 14.64 -11.56
C ILE A 87 1.52 13.38 -12.21
N CYS A 88 2.35 12.56 -12.87
CA CYS A 88 1.90 11.33 -13.53
C CYS A 88 1.29 10.35 -12.51
N PHE A 89 1.91 10.20 -11.35
CA PHE A 89 1.38 9.37 -10.28
C PHE A 89 0.06 9.90 -9.75
N GLY A 90 -0.05 11.21 -9.53
CA GLY A 90 -1.28 11.85 -9.07
C GLY A 90 -2.44 11.68 -10.06
N ILE A 91 -2.20 11.81 -11.35
CA ILE A 91 -3.20 11.57 -12.40
C ILE A 91 -3.65 10.10 -12.38
N GLY A 92 -2.71 9.16 -12.34
CA GLY A 92 -3.02 7.73 -12.26
C GLY A 92 -3.87 7.39 -11.03
N CYS A 93 -3.49 7.89 -9.86
CA CYS A 93 -4.28 7.74 -8.64
C CYS A 93 -5.69 8.35 -8.78
N ALA A 94 -5.82 9.53 -9.36
CA ALA A 94 -7.12 10.18 -9.54
C ALA A 94 -8.06 9.36 -10.44
N VAL A 95 -7.54 8.83 -11.56
CA VAL A 95 -8.29 7.93 -12.45
C VAL A 95 -8.74 6.68 -11.70
N PHE A 96 -7.84 6.05 -10.95
CA PHE A 96 -8.16 4.85 -10.16
C PHE A 96 -9.20 5.13 -9.07
N LEU A 97 -9.03 6.23 -8.35
CA LEU A 97 -9.97 6.65 -7.31
C LEU A 97 -11.37 6.92 -7.85
N SER A 98 -11.49 7.30 -9.13
CA SER A 98 -12.79 7.54 -9.76
C SER A 98 -13.52 6.28 -10.21
N ILE A 99 -12.79 5.22 -10.55
CA ILE A 99 -13.36 4.01 -11.19
C ILE A 99 -13.62 2.90 -10.15
N LEU A 100 -12.67 2.62 -9.27
CA LEU A 100 -12.72 1.46 -8.39
C LEU A 100 -13.81 1.47 -7.31
N PRO A 101 -14.22 2.61 -6.71
CA PRO A 101 -15.28 2.63 -5.69
C PRO A 101 -16.62 2.07 -6.17
N GLY A 102 -16.91 2.17 -7.48
CA GLY A 102 -18.12 1.61 -8.09
C GLY A 102 -17.95 0.20 -8.67
N ALA A 103 -16.74 -0.37 -8.58
CA ALA A 103 -16.46 -1.68 -9.14
C ALA A 103 -16.90 -2.81 -8.20
N HIS A 104 -17.22 -3.96 -8.81
CA HIS A 104 -17.56 -5.21 -8.11
C HIS A 104 -16.56 -6.30 -8.46
N PHE A 105 -16.50 -7.32 -7.62
CA PHE A 105 -15.70 -8.51 -7.91
C PHE A 105 -16.21 -9.21 -9.18
N GLN A 106 -15.30 -9.59 -10.05
CA GLN A 106 -15.61 -10.30 -11.30
C GLN A 106 -14.83 -11.60 -11.41
N HIS A 107 -13.62 -11.65 -10.85
CA HIS A 107 -12.78 -12.85 -10.95
C HIS A 107 -13.22 -13.88 -9.92
N TYR A 108 -13.26 -15.16 -10.34
CA TYR A 108 -13.66 -16.29 -9.50
C TYR A 108 -12.91 -16.32 -8.14
N ASP A 109 -11.60 -16.12 -8.16
CA ASP A 109 -10.76 -16.22 -6.95
C ASP A 109 -11.07 -15.14 -5.90
N ASN A 110 -11.75 -14.06 -6.28
CA ASN A 110 -12.24 -13.10 -5.29
C ASN A 110 -13.40 -13.68 -4.44
N PHE A 111 -14.18 -14.61 -5.03
CA PHE A 111 -15.32 -15.24 -4.36
C PHE A 111 -14.93 -16.53 -3.65
N SER A 112 -13.89 -17.23 -4.11
CA SER A 112 -13.41 -18.46 -3.49
C SER A 112 -12.35 -18.23 -2.42
N HIS A 113 -11.57 -17.17 -2.51
CA HIS A 113 -10.46 -16.90 -1.58
C HIS A 113 -10.28 -15.42 -1.24
N TRP A 114 -9.69 -14.60 -2.11
CA TRP A 114 -9.15 -13.28 -1.74
C TRP A 114 -10.19 -12.32 -1.13
N GLY A 115 -11.35 -12.18 -1.76
CA GLY A 115 -12.40 -11.29 -1.27
C GLY A 115 -13.13 -11.85 -0.05
N ILE A 116 -13.35 -13.18 -0.01
CA ILE A 116 -14.04 -13.81 1.11
C ILE A 116 -13.21 -13.79 2.38
N VAL A 117 -11.89 -13.94 2.27
CA VAL A 117 -10.96 -13.80 3.40
C VAL A 117 -11.10 -12.42 4.04
N VAL A 118 -11.05 -11.35 3.24
CA VAL A 118 -11.19 -9.98 3.76
C VAL A 118 -12.58 -9.75 4.36
N LYS A 119 -13.64 -10.24 3.72
CA LYS A 119 -15.01 -10.15 4.23
C LYS A 119 -15.14 -10.87 5.59
N LEU A 120 -14.54 -12.06 5.71
CA LEU A 120 -14.53 -12.82 6.96
C LEU A 120 -13.76 -12.06 8.06
N MET A 121 -12.55 -11.58 7.76
CA MET A 121 -11.77 -10.80 8.72
C MET A 121 -12.53 -9.55 9.20
N LEU A 122 -13.24 -8.86 8.30
CA LEU A 122 -14.05 -7.68 8.65
C LEU A 122 -15.30 -8.01 9.48
N SER A 123 -15.84 -9.21 9.37
CA SER A 123 -17.02 -9.64 10.14
C SER A 123 -16.67 -10.18 11.52
N THR A 124 -15.54 -10.89 11.64
CA THR A 124 -15.12 -11.58 12.86
C THR A 124 -14.05 -10.83 13.66
N ASN A 125 -13.35 -9.89 13.04
CA ASN A 125 -12.12 -9.25 13.55
C ASN A 125 -11.03 -10.28 13.93
N ALA A 126 -10.98 -11.40 13.20
CA ALA A 126 -10.04 -12.49 13.40
C ALA A 126 -9.56 -13.04 12.04
N PHE A 127 -8.41 -13.71 12.05
CA PHE A 127 -7.94 -14.45 10.88
C PHE A 127 -8.80 -15.69 10.62
N PRO A 128 -8.89 -16.15 9.35
CA PRO A 128 -9.51 -17.43 9.03
C PRO A 128 -8.86 -18.58 9.79
N THR A 129 -9.67 -19.55 10.20
CA THR A 129 -9.23 -20.79 10.87
C THR A 129 -9.74 -22.01 10.11
N ALA A 130 -9.27 -23.21 10.47
CA ALA A 130 -9.74 -24.47 9.90
C ALA A 130 -11.27 -24.66 10.02
N GLN A 131 -11.90 -24.02 11.03
CA GLN A 131 -13.34 -24.06 11.23
C GLN A 131 -14.12 -23.07 10.35
N SER A 132 -13.44 -22.23 9.60
CA SER A 132 -14.07 -21.15 8.80
C SER A 132 -14.90 -21.67 7.62
N GLY A 133 -14.73 -22.92 7.18
CA GLY A 133 -15.59 -23.67 6.25
C GLY A 133 -15.87 -23.04 4.87
N LEU A 134 -15.59 -21.75 4.70
CA LEU A 134 -15.87 -20.96 3.50
C LEU A 134 -14.62 -20.68 2.65
N ILE A 135 -13.43 -21.08 3.12
CA ILE A 135 -12.16 -20.74 2.52
C ILE A 135 -11.40 -22.02 2.21
N ASP A 136 -11.16 -22.28 0.93
CA ASP A 136 -10.51 -23.50 0.45
C ASP A 136 -9.00 -23.50 0.72
N PHE A 137 -8.35 -22.33 0.75
CA PHE A 137 -6.89 -22.18 0.80
C PHE A 137 -6.45 -21.41 2.05
N LEU A 138 -6.50 -22.05 3.22
CA LEU A 138 -6.12 -21.45 4.49
C LEU A 138 -4.61 -21.14 4.61
N ASN A 139 -3.78 -21.76 3.77
CA ASN A 139 -2.33 -21.62 3.79
C ASN A 139 -1.81 -20.44 2.94
N TYR A 140 -2.70 -19.67 2.32
CA TYR A 140 -2.28 -18.51 1.54
C TYR A 140 -1.87 -17.35 2.47
N PRO A 141 -0.83 -16.59 2.08
CA PRO A 141 -0.34 -15.48 2.88
C PRO A 141 -1.40 -14.40 3.09
N LEU A 142 -1.51 -13.91 4.32
CA LEU A 142 -2.53 -12.94 4.73
C LEU A 142 -2.02 -11.50 4.82
N GLY A 143 -0.78 -11.25 4.39
CA GLY A 143 -0.18 -9.92 4.46
C GLY A 143 -0.99 -8.87 3.69
N THR A 144 -1.29 -9.13 2.41
CA THR A 144 -2.12 -8.22 1.61
C THR A 144 -3.53 -8.08 2.17
N SER A 145 -4.16 -9.21 2.58
CA SER A 145 -5.49 -9.21 3.20
C SER A 145 -5.53 -8.38 4.49
N SER A 146 -4.44 -8.34 5.26
CA SER A 146 -4.31 -7.50 6.46
C SER A 146 -4.30 -6.00 6.12
N PHE A 147 -3.67 -5.60 5.01
CA PHE A 147 -3.76 -4.23 4.50
C PHE A 147 -5.18 -3.87 4.07
N LEU A 148 -5.83 -4.75 3.31
CA LEU A 148 -7.20 -4.55 2.87
C LEU A 148 -8.16 -4.47 4.06
N TYR A 149 -8.02 -5.36 5.04
CA TYR A 149 -8.77 -5.31 6.29
C TYR A 149 -8.60 -3.93 6.97
N TYR A 150 -7.35 -3.48 7.15
CA TYR A 150 -7.06 -2.21 7.80
C TYR A 150 -7.73 -1.02 7.08
N VAL A 151 -7.58 -0.93 5.77
CA VAL A 151 -8.18 0.16 5.00
C VAL A 151 -9.71 0.07 5.05
N CYS A 152 -10.28 -1.11 4.82
CA CYS A 152 -11.73 -1.30 4.76
C CYS A 152 -12.42 -1.15 6.12
N TYR A 153 -11.72 -1.41 7.21
CA TYR A 153 -12.23 -1.19 8.57
C TYR A 153 -12.61 0.28 8.81
N TYR A 154 -11.88 1.22 8.21
CA TYR A 154 -12.12 2.67 8.35
C TYR A 154 -12.81 3.30 7.13
N ALA A 155 -12.56 2.82 5.92
CA ALA A 155 -13.06 3.44 4.70
C ALA A 155 -14.39 2.84 4.19
N GLY A 156 -14.74 1.62 4.65
CA GLY A 156 -15.99 0.95 4.28
C GLY A 156 -15.77 -0.48 3.82
N ARG A 157 -16.82 -1.31 3.96
CA ARG A 157 -16.75 -2.78 3.75
C ARG A 157 -17.26 -3.22 2.37
N ARG A 158 -17.30 -2.31 1.38
CA ARG A 158 -17.79 -2.60 0.03
C ARG A 158 -16.68 -3.23 -0.81
N GLU A 159 -17.05 -4.01 -1.81
CA GLU A 159 -16.11 -4.62 -2.75
C GLU A 159 -15.25 -3.57 -3.45
N GLY A 160 -15.87 -2.48 -3.92
CA GLY A 160 -15.14 -1.36 -4.50
C GLY A 160 -14.12 -0.72 -3.55
N THR A 161 -14.36 -0.72 -2.23
CA THR A 161 -13.37 -0.24 -1.25
C THR A 161 -12.20 -1.21 -1.11
N MET A 162 -12.45 -2.52 -1.18
CA MET A 162 -11.40 -3.54 -1.17
C MET A 162 -10.52 -3.43 -2.42
N LEU A 163 -11.16 -3.29 -3.60
CA LEU A 163 -10.47 -3.08 -4.87
C LEU A 163 -9.66 -1.79 -4.87
N LEU A 164 -10.21 -0.71 -4.30
CA LEU A 164 -9.51 0.56 -4.14
C LEU A 164 -8.29 0.43 -3.22
N ALA A 165 -8.42 -0.29 -2.11
CA ALA A 165 -7.30 -0.53 -1.18
C ALA A 165 -6.16 -1.30 -1.87
N GLN A 166 -6.49 -2.37 -2.61
CA GLN A 166 -5.51 -3.10 -3.42
C GLN A 166 -4.88 -2.20 -4.49
N GLY A 167 -5.69 -1.41 -5.19
CA GLY A 167 -5.22 -0.47 -6.20
C GLY A 167 -4.25 0.57 -5.64
N ILE A 168 -4.55 1.17 -4.49
CA ILE A 168 -3.67 2.13 -3.81
C ILE A 168 -2.34 1.47 -3.44
N LEU A 169 -2.36 0.21 -2.98
CA LEU A 169 -1.15 -0.55 -2.66
C LEU A 169 -0.31 -0.77 -3.92
N ILE A 170 -0.91 -1.25 -5.02
CA ILE A 170 -0.24 -1.44 -6.30
C ILE A 170 0.37 -0.12 -6.80
N PHE A 171 -0.39 0.98 -6.76
CA PHE A 171 0.11 2.29 -7.19
C PHE A 171 1.25 2.80 -6.32
N ALA A 172 1.24 2.51 -5.00
CA ALA A 172 2.35 2.85 -4.14
C ALA A 172 3.64 2.15 -4.57
N PHE A 173 3.56 0.88 -4.98
CA PHE A 173 4.69 0.14 -5.53
C PHE A 173 5.09 0.63 -6.92
N PHE A 174 4.15 0.99 -7.80
CA PHE A 174 4.46 1.66 -9.08
C PHE A 174 5.25 2.95 -8.86
N TYR A 175 4.85 3.74 -7.89
CA TYR A 175 5.54 4.97 -7.54
C TYR A 175 6.97 4.69 -7.04
N ALA A 176 7.16 3.61 -6.28
CA ALA A 176 8.49 3.16 -5.87
C ALA A 176 9.35 2.73 -7.07
N VAL A 177 8.80 2.01 -8.04
CA VAL A 177 9.51 1.61 -9.27
C VAL A 177 9.99 2.84 -10.04
N LEU A 178 9.17 3.89 -10.14
CA LEU A 178 9.59 5.15 -10.77
C LEU A 178 10.76 5.82 -10.04
N GLY A 179 11.01 5.47 -8.78
CA GLY A 179 12.17 5.90 -8.00
C GLY A 179 13.53 5.40 -8.53
N ALA A 180 13.53 4.36 -9.38
CA ALA A 180 14.75 3.90 -10.07
C ALA A 180 15.35 4.98 -11.01
N VAL A 181 14.53 5.91 -11.48
CA VAL A 181 14.95 7.01 -12.34
C VAL A 181 15.61 8.10 -11.50
N ARG A 182 16.93 8.27 -11.66
CA ARG A 182 17.69 9.27 -10.88
C ARG A 182 17.48 10.70 -11.39
N HIS A 183 17.33 10.87 -12.69
CA HIS A 183 17.18 12.18 -13.33
C HIS A 183 15.70 12.53 -13.53
N THR A 184 15.19 13.43 -12.72
CA THR A 184 13.76 13.82 -12.71
C THR A 184 13.25 14.45 -14.02
N ARG A 185 14.16 14.85 -14.92
CA ARG A 185 13.82 15.43 -16.24
C ARG A 185 13.82 14.40 -17.37
N CYS A 186 14.07 13.13 -17.09
CA CYS A 186 14.15 12.09 -18.12
C CYS A 186 12.76 11.55 -18.48
N PHE A 187 11.99 12.34 -19.24
CA PHE A 187 10.62 12.01 -19.65
C PHE A 187 10.52 10.64 -20.34
N LEU A 188 11.43 10.35 -21.29
CA LEU A 188 11.42 9.09 -22.03
C LEU A 188 11.50 7.88 -21.09
N LEU A 189 12.35 7.94 -20.06
CA LEU A 189 12.53 6.82 -19.14
C LEU A 189 11.29 6.63 -18.25
N TYR A 190 10.63 7.71 -17.81
CA TYR A 190 9.35 7.61 -17.11
C TYR A 190 8.25 7.05 -18.00
N ALA A 191 8.21 7.48 -19.28
CA ALA A 191 7.24 6.96 -20.24
C ALA A 191 7.44 5.46 -20.50
N LEU A 192 8.70 5.02 -20.68
CA LEU A 192 9.03 3.61 -20.86
C LEU A 192 8.70 2.75 -19.64
N LEU A 193 9.01 3.23 -18.43
CA LEU A 193 8.63 2.54 -17.21
C LEU A 193 7.11 2.49 -17.03
N GLY A 194 6.41 3.58 -17.28
CA GLY A 194 4.96 3.65 -17.22
C GLY A 194 4.30 2.71 -18.24
N ALA A 195 4.80 2.68 -19.47
CA ALA A 195 4.34 1.74 -20.50
C ALA A 195 4.61 0.28 -20.07
N GLY A 196 5.80 -0.02 -19.56
CA GLY A 196 6.14 -1.36 -19.07
C GLY A 196 5.22 -1.83 -17.93
N LEU A 197 4.95 -0.95 -16.95
CA LEU A 197 4.02 -1.25 -15.86
C LEU A 197 2.58 -1.46 -16.35
N SER A 198 2.15 -0.68 -17.35
CA SER A 198 0.84 -0.84 -17.99
C SER A 198 0.72 -2.16 -18.75
N LEU A 199 1.80 -2.59 -19.41
CA LEU A 199 1.86 -3.87 -20.14
C LEU A 199 1.74 -5.07 -19.19
N LEU A 200 2.16 -4.99 -17.94
CA LEU A 200 1.95 -6.06 -16.96
C LEU A 200 0.47 -6.42 -16.80
N SER A 201 -0.43 -5.42 -16.87
CA SER A 201 -1.88 -5.64 -16.82
C SER A 201 -2.44 -6.16 -18.17
N PHE A 202 -1.80 -5.83 -19.28
CA PHE A 202 -2.28 -6.20 -20.63
C PHE A 202 -1.99 -7.67 -20.96
N PHE A 203 -0.81 -8.17 -20.62
CA PHE A 203 -0.44 -9.56 -20.91
C PHE A 203 -1.19 -10.58 -20.05
N ASN A 204 -1.83 -10.15 -18.99
CA ASN A 204 -2.61 -11.03 -18.14
C ASN A 204 -4.09 -10.66 -18.20
N ILE A 205 -4.82 -11.25 -19.15
CA ILE A 205 -6.24 -10.94 -19.42
C ILE A 205 -7.12 -11.24 -18.20
N THR A 206 -6.75 -12.23 -17.39
CA THR A 206 -7.52 -12.67 -16.22
C THR A 206 -7.09 -11.95 -14.94
N ILE A 207 -5.82 -11.60 -14.82
CA ILE A 207 -5.25 -10.96 -13.62
C ILE A 207 -5.15 -9.45 -13.86
N ARG A 208 -6.24 -8.76 -13.60
CA ARG A 208 -6.34 -7.30 -13.79
C ARG A 208 -6.16 -6.58 -12.45
N ILE A 209 -5.82 -5.32 -12.56
CA ILE A 209 -5.71 -4.38 -11.43
C ILE A 209 -7.04 -4.24 -10.63
N ASN A 210 -8.18 -4.55 -11.23
CA ASN A 210 -9.51 -4.53 -10.62
C ASN A 210 -9.91 -5.87 -9.98
N ASN A 211 -8.98 -6.64 -9.50
CA ASN A 211 -9.19 -7.82 -8.67
C ASN A 211 -8.24 -7.83 -7.48
N LEU A 212 -8.45 -8.76 -6.54
CA LEU A 212 -7.65 -8.85 -5.30
C LEU A 212 -6.50 -9.86 -5.40
N LEU A 213 -6.26 -10.44 -6.57
CA LEU A 213 -5.19 -11.41 -6.75
C LEU A 213 -3.84 -10.76 -6.53
N VAL A 214 -2.97 -11.47 -5.84
CA VAL A 214 -1.61 -11.00 -5.52
C VAL A 214 -0.63 -11.18 -6.68
N ASP A 215 -0.98 -11.97 -7.67
CA ASP A 215 -0.14 -12.29 -8.84
C ASP A 215 0.32 -11.05 -9.58
N PHE A 216 -0.51 -10.01 -9.65
CA PHE A 216 -0.11 -8.74 -10.23
C PHE A 216 0.80 -7.94 -9.30
N LEU A 217 0.59 -8.03 -8.00
CA LEU A 217 1.34 -7.29 -6.99
C LEU A 217 2.76 -7.84 -6.82
N LEU A 218 2.94 -9.17 -6.87
CA LEU A 218 4.23 -9.82 -6.66
C LEU A 218 5.36 -9.30 -7.56
N PRO A 219 5.21 -9.28 -8.91
CA PRO A 219 6.25 -8.75 -9.78
C PRO A 219 6.50 -7.26 -9.56
N VAL A 220 5.48 -6.49 -9.18
CA VAL A 220 5.64 -5.06 -8.92
C VAL A 220 6.41 -4.81 -7.62
N ILE A 221 6.18 -5.63 -6.58
CA ILE A 221 7.00 -5.62 -5.36
C ILE A 221 8.47 -5.94 -5.68
N ALA A 222 8.72 -6.97 -6.49
CA ALA A 222 10.07 -7.35 -6.89
C ALA A 222 10.77 -6.20 -7.64
N LEU A 223 10.08 -5.55 -8.57
CA LEU A 223 10.59 -4.37 -9.29
C LEU A 223 10.84 -3.18 -8.35
N ALA A 224 10.00 -2.96 -7.36
CA ALA A 224 10.19 -1.92 -6.37
C ALA A 224 11.40 -2.21 -5.46
N CYS A 225 11.61 -3.47 -5.05
CA CYS A 225 12.81 -3.89 -4.34
C CYS A 225 14.08 -3.63 -5.18
N TRP A 226 14.05 -3.99 -6.45
CA TRP A 226 15.14 -3.69 -7.38
C TRP A 226 15.39 -2.18 -7.49
N ALA A 227 14.33 -1.37 -7.57
CA ALA A 227 14.44 0.09 -7.62
C ALA A 227 15.10 0.66 -6.36
N VAL A 228 14.80 0.14 -5.17
CA VAL A 228 15.43 0.51 -3.90
C VAL A 228 16.92 0.16 -3.91
N ILE A 229 17.27 -1.08 -4.30
CA ILE A 229 18.66 -1.55 -4.37
C ILE A 229 19.44 -0.67 -5.35
N ARG A 230 18.90 -0.40 -6.54
CA ARG A 230 19.52 0.48 -7.54
C ARG A 230 19.68 1.92 -7.04
N ARG A 231 18.78 2.41 -6.21
CA ARG A 231 18.80 3.78 -5.67
C ARG A 231 19.82 3.96 -4.55
N TYR A 232 19.93 2.96 -3.67
CA TYR A 232 20.77 3.00 -2.45
C TYR A 232 21.75 1.83 -2.38
N PRO A 233 22.61 1.61 -3.41
CA PRO A 233 23.44 0.40 -3.49
C PRO A 233 24.53 0.34 -2.40
N THR A 234 24.93 1.48 -1.85
CA THR A 234 25.99 1.60 -0.82
C THR A 234 25.46 2.12 0.52
N ASP A 235 24.14 2.16 0.70
CA ASP A 235 23.51 2.80 1.86
C ASP A 235 22.50 1.83 2.51
N PRO A 236 22.99 0.81 3.25
CA PRO A 236 22.12 -0.21 3.85
C PRO A 236 21.15 0.37 4.89
N GLU A 237 21.51 1.49 5.54
CA GLU A 237 20.64 2.17 6.52
C GLU A 237 19.36 2.73 5.88
N LYS A 238 19.41 3.07 4.60
CA LYS A 238 18.22 3.47 3.83
C LYS A 238 17.55 2.30 3.13
N MET A 239 18.34 1.35 2.65
CA MET A 239 17.88 0.23 1.86
C MET A 239 17.06 -0.76 2.70
N LEU A 240 17.59 -1.24 3.84
CA LEU A 240 16.95 -2.26 4.66
C LEU A 240 15.57 -1.86 5.21
N PRO A 241 15.37 -0.65 5.77
CA PRO A 241 14.06 -0.24 6.26
C PRO A 241 12.98 -0.11 5.16
N LEU A 242 13.37 -0.06 3.88
CA LEU A 242 12.45 -0.10 2.77
C LEU A 242 12.17 -1.55 2.32
N LEU A 243 13.24 -2.36 2.18
CA LEU A 243 13.11 -3.73 1.68
C LEU A 243 12.37 -4.65 2.65
N LEU A 244 12.66 -4.56 3.94
CA LEU A 244 12.05 -5.43 4.95
C LEU A 244 10.52 -5.36 4.95
N PRO A 245 9.86 -4.18 5.05
CA PRO A 245 8.41 -4.14 4.97
C PRO A 245 7.85 -4.53 3.60
N TYR A 246 8.56 -4.25 2.49
CA TYR A 246 8.12 -4.68 1.16
C TYR A 246 8.01 -6.20 1.06
N GLN A 247 9.03 -6.92 1.54
CA GLN A 247 9.06 -8.37 1.52
C GLN A 247 8.11 -8.98 2.55
N ALA A 248 8.03 -8.38 3.74
CA ALA A 248 7.13 -8.85 4.80
C ALA A 248 5.64 -8.71 4.46
N LEU A 249 5.28 -7.92 3.44
CA LEU A 249 3.91 -7.89 2.91
C LEU A 249 3.50 -9.23 2.27
N LEU A 250 4.46 -10.09 1.94
CA LEU A 250 4.23 -11.39 1.31
C LEU A 250 3.96 -12.52 2.35
N LEU A 251 3.97 -12.18 3.64
CA LEU A 251 3.54 -13.06 4.72
C LEU A 251 2.01 -13.18 4.72
#